data_0fa8407867c8f5060c3898c8b6ce7e05
#
_entry.id   0fa8407867c8f5060c3898c8b6ce7e05
#
_cell.length_a   1.000
_cell.length_b   1.000
_cell.length_c   1.000
_cell.angle_alpha   90.00
_cell.angle_beta   90.00
_cell.angle_gamma   90.00
#
_symmetry.space_group_name_H-M   'P 1'
#
loop_
_entity.id
_entity.type
_entity.pdbx_description
1 polymer ?
#
loop_
_entity_poly.entity_id
_entity_poly.type
_entity_poly.pdbx_seq_one_letter_code
_entity_poly.pdbx_strand_id
1 'polypeptide(L)' 'MEKELMSIREASGLLGVAETTLRDWLYSNRLPFYRLGRAIRLKREDILDFRERGRVEGSINDK' A
#
# COMPACT_ATOMS: atom_id res chain seq x y z
N MET A 1 17.22 -6.16 -12.06
CA MET A 1 17.19 -4.94 -11.44
C MET A 1 16.09 -4.82 -10.47
N GLU A 2 16.36 -4.30 -9.26
CA GLU A 2 15.36 -4.22 -8.35
C GLU A 2 14.48 -3.10 -8.52
N LYS A 3 13.24 -3.21 -8.32
CA LYS A 3 12.30 -2.16 -8.44
C LYS A 3 12.03 -1.63 -7.09
N GLU A 4 12.60 -0.51 -6.76
CA GLU A 4 12.39 0.10 -5.49
C GLU A 4 11.03 0.73 -5.36
N LEU A 5 10.49 1.24 -6.43
CA LEU A 5 9.17 1.86 -6.41
C LEU A 5 8.20 1.01 -7.20
N MET A 6 6.96 1.05 -6.83
CA MET A 6 5.95 0.26 -7.51
C MET A 6 4.71 1.10 -7.78
N SER A 7 3.94 0.68 -8.74
CA SER A 7 2.71 1.37 -9.10
C SER A 7 1.62 1.03 -8.12
N ILE A 8 0.52 1.77 -8.21
CA ILE A 8 -0.65 1.47 -7.39
C ILE A 8 -1.14 0.05 -7.66
N ARG A 9 -1.11 -0.35 -8.92
CA ARG A 9 -1.57 -1.68 -9.28
C ARG A 9 -0.71 -2.75 -8.62
N GLU A 10 0.60 -2.59 -8.67
CA GLU A 10 1.51 -3.55 -8.08
C GLU A 10 1.35 -3.58 -6.56
N ALA A 11 1.25 -2.41 -5.97
CA ALA A 11 1.13 -2.33 -4.52
C ALA A 11 -0.18 -2.92 -4.04
N SER A 12 -1.26 -2.67 -4.77
CA SER A 12 -2.56 -3.24 -4.37
C SER A 12 -2.51 -4.75 -4.44
N GLY A 13 -1.79 -5.30 -5.43
CA GLY A 13 -1.64 -6.74 -5.54
C GLY A 13 -0.85 -7.30 -4.37
N LEU A 14 0.18 -6.59 -3.96
CA LEU A 14 1.00 -7.03 -2.84
C LEU A 14 0.20 -7.01 -1.55
N LEU A 15 -0.65 -6.01 -1.38
CA LEU A 15 -1.46 -5.90 -0.17
C LEU A 15 -2.75 -6.71 -0.24
N GLY A 16 -3.10 -7.18 -1.41
CA GLY A 16 -4.31 -7.96 -1.58
C GLY A 16 -5.59 -7.15 -1.47
N VAL A 17 -5.54 -5.88 -1.88
CA VAL A 17 -6.73 -5.04 -1.82
C VAL A 17 -7.00 -4.45 -3.20
N ALA A 18 -8.16 -3.90 -3.39
CA ALA A 18 -8.52 -3.30 -4.66
C ALA A 18 -7.73 -2.02 -4.85
N GLU A 19 -7.47 -1.65 -6.10
CA GLU A 19 -6.75 -0.42 -6.40
C GLU A 19 -7.49 0.79 -5.86
N THR A 20 -8.81 0.79 -5.93
CA THR A 20 -9.60 1.91 -5.43
C THR A 20 -9.43 2.06 -3.92
N THR A 21 -9.34 0.95 -3.21
CA THR A 21 -9.13 1.01 -1.78
C THR A 21 -7.77 1.62 -1.47
N LEU A 22 -6.75 1.20 -2.22
CA LEU A 22 -5.43 1.73 -2.00
C LEU A 22 -5.39 3.23 -2.32
N ARG A 23 -6.06 3.64 -3.41
CA ARG A 23 -6.10 5.05 -3.75
C ARG A 23 -6.73 5.87 -2.64
N ASP A 24 -7.80 5.36 -2.05
CA ASP A 24 -8.45 6.05 -0.95
C ASP A 24 -7.49 6.22 0.22
N TRP A 25 -6.70 5.22 0.50
CA TRP A 25 -5.74 5.28 1.58
C TRP A 25 -4.67 6.33 1.30
N LEU A 26 -4.25 6.45 0.05
CA LEU A 26 -3.25 7.43 -0.31
C LEU A 26 -3.82 8.83 -0.18
N TYR A 27 -5.05 9.03 -0.64
CA TYR A 27 -5.68 10.33 -0.56
C TYR A 27 -5.99 10.74 0.88
N SER A 28 -6.14 9.78 1.77
CA SER A 28 -6.35 10.13 3.16
C SER A 28 -5.06 10.10 3.94
N ASN A 29 -3.94 10.08 3.27
CA ASN A 29 -2.62 10.14 3.89
C ASN A 29 -2.36 9.04 4.89
N ARG A 30 -2.83 7.85 4.59
CA ARG A 30 -2.59 6.73 5.48
C ARG A 30 -1.23 6.11 5.28
N LEU A 31 -0.64 6.31 4.10
CA LEU A 31 0.71 5.85 3.88
C LEU A 31 1.40 6.76 2.87
N PRO A 32 2.72 6.83 2.93
CA PRO A 32 3.44 7.76 2.07
C PRO A 32 3.51 7.27 0.63
N PHE A 33 3.64 8.19 -0.28
CA PHE A 33 3.81 7.85 -1.67
C PHE A 33 4.54 8.99 -2.36
N TYR A 34 5.01 8.71 -3.57
CA TYR A 34 5.71 9.68 -4.37
C TYR A 34 4.86 10.08 -5.55
N ARG A 35 4.80 11.35 -5.82
CA ARG A 35 4.10 11.82 -6.99
C ARG A 35 5.16 12.30 -7.96
N LEU A 36 5.38 11.56 -9.03
CA LEU A 36 6.38 11.89 -10.01
C LEU A 36 5.67 12.33 -11.27
N GLY A 37 5.46 13.64 -11.41
CA GLY A 37 4.67 14.16 -12.50
C GLY A 37 3.24 13.73 -12.29
N ARG A 38 2.72 12.91 -13.21
CA ARG A 38 1.37 12.43 -13.08
C ARG A 38 1.35 11.05 -12.51
N ALA A 39 2.51 10.44 -12.33
CA ALA A 39 2.56 9.07 -11.87
C ALA A 39 2.66 9.01 -10.35
N ILE A 40 1.97 8.07 -9.77
CA ILE A 40 2.06 7.85 -8.35
C ILE A 40 2.84 6.57 -8.16
N ARG A 41 3.82 6.61 -7.27
CA ARG A 41 4.64 5.45 -7.00
C ARG A 41 4.79 5.26 -5.51
N LEU A 42 4.95 4.03 -5.10
CA LEU A 42 5.07 3.72 -3.69
C LEU A 42 6.35 2.96 -3.45
N LYS A 43 6.94 3.17 -2.29
CA LYS A 43 8.18 2.53 -1.96
C LYS A 43 7.85 1.18 -1.34
N ARG A 44 8.53 0.17 -1.77
CA ARG A 44 8.25 -1.19 -1.30
C ARG A 44 8.30 -1.30 0.22
N GLU A 45 9.32 -0.70 0.82
CA GLU A 45 9.44 -0.72 2.26
C GLU A 45 8.24 -0.13 2.95
N ASP A 46 7.67 0.93 2.42
CA ASP A 46 6.52 1.59 3.02
C ASP A 46 5.29 0.70 2.94
N ILE A 47 5.15 -0.03 1.84
CA ILE A 47 4.03 -0.94 1.67
C ILE A 47 4.14 -2.09 2.65
N LEU A 48 5.33 -2.64 2.80
CA LEU A 48 5.52 -3.75 3.72
C LEU A 48 5.30 -3.32 5.17
N ASP A 49 5.75 -2.12 5.49
CA ASP A 49 5.56 -1.59 6.83
C ASP A 49 4.06 -1.36 7.10
N PHE A 50 3.35 -0.82 6.12
CA PHE A 50 1.93 -0.58 6.27
C PHE A 50 1.20 -1.90 6.50
N ARG A 51 1.59 -2.93 5.76
CA ARG A 51 0.99 -4.23 5.89
C ARG A 51 1.20 -4.79 7.30
N GLU A 52 2.42 -4.63 7.82
CA GLU A 52 2.72 -5.16 9.14
C GLU A 52 1.98 -4.42 10.25
N ARG A 53 1.73 -3.14 10.08
CA ARG A 53 0.98 -2.40 11.06
C ARG A 53 -0.45 -2.86 11.14
N GLY A 54 -0.96 -3.46 10.07
CA GLY A 54 -2.32 -3.97 10.05
C GLY A 54 -2.44 -5.39 10.53
N ARG A 55 -1.30 -5.97 10.94
CA ARG A 55 -1.33 -7.36 11.34
C ARG A 55 -2.02 -7.51 12.68
N VAL A 56 -2.92 -8.46 12.76
CA VAL A 56 -3.62 -8.73 13.99
C VAL A 56 -3.28 -10.15 14.38
N GLU A 57 -2.70 -10.30 15.57
CA GLU A 57 -2.37 -11.61 16.01
C GLU A 57 -3.42 -12.12 16.92
N GLY A 58 -3.68 -13.36 16.93
CA GLY A 58 -4.69 -13.92 17.77
C GLY A 58 -5.96 -14.09 17.02
N SER A 59 -7.06 -14.11 17.65
CA SER A 59 -8.26 -14.39 16.98
C SER A 59 -8.85 -13.24 16.32
N ILE A 60 -9.53 -13.46 15.26
CA ILE A 60 -10.21 -12.53 14.57
C ILE A 60 -11.53 -12.52 14.95
N ASN A 61 -12.07 -11.48 15.25
CA ASN A 61 -13.36 -11.39 15.42
C ASN A 61 -14.00 -10.88 14.38
N ASP A 62 -14.34 -11.06 13.58
CA ASP A 62 -14.89 -10.61 12.50
C ASP A 62 -15.95 -10.14 12.48
N LYS A 63 -16.21 -9.56 12.37
CA LYS A 63 -17.16 -8.96 12.42
C LYS A 63 -17.68 -9.07 11.70
#